data_17ef70408da910fd52808d9245322846
#
_entry.id   17ef70408da910fd52808d9245322846
#
_cell.length_a   1.000
_cell.length_b   1.000
_cell.length_c   1.000
_cell.angle_alpha   90.00
_cell.angle_beta   90.00
_cell.angle_gamma   90.00
#
_symmetry.space_group_name_H-M   'P 1'
#
loop_
_entity.id
_entity.type
_entity.pdbx_description
1 polymer ?
#
loop_
_entity_poly.entity_id
_entity_poly.type
_entity_poly.pdbx_seq_one_letter_code
_entity_poly.pdbx_strand_id
1 'polypeptide(L)'
;MSRAKCIMVQGTMSGAGKSLLCAALCRIFAQDGLHAVPFKSQNMALNSFVTKDGLEMGRAQVVQAQAAGVEPDVRMNPILLKPSSDVGSQVIVNGEVRGQMAAAEYFRTKKKLVPDIMAAYDSLAEEADVIVIEGAGSPAEINLKSEDIVNMGLAEMVDAPVLLVGDIDRGGVFAQLYGTVELLEEKERARIKGLVINKFRGDVEILRPGLAMLEEKTHLPVVGVVPYLKVDIEDEDSLSQRLESRGGKKPLDAAILRLPHLSNFTDFMPLEQHPLLGVRYVANAHELGTPDLILLPGTKNTVDDLLWLRQCGLETALLKLAAKGTPVLGVCGGYQMLGQTLDDSEGSESGRPQTLRGLGLLPTRTVFSQHKRRAQVRAVVTAAPFAGAELEAYEIHTGVTEAEGEPFARYPDGGREGCVQGNVFGTYLHGLFDTGALTEALAGWLCRRRGIDPSDAALIPMEEYRRQQFDKLADGVRAALDMDAVYAAMGMEKH
;
A
#
# COMPACT_ATOMS: atom_id res chain seq x y z
N MET A 1 21.70 -21.09 16.72
CA MET A 1 21.93 -19.94 15.82
C MET A 1 21.89 -18.67 16.67
N SER A 2 22.67 -17.64 16.39
CA SER A 2 22.53 -16.36 17.08
C SER A 2 21.19 -15.74 16.68
N ARG A 3 20.51 -15.08 17.62
CA ARG A 3 19.27 -14.34 17.34
C ARG A 3 19.54 -13.28 16.25
N ALA A 4 18.60 -13.05 15.35
CA ALA A 4 18.71 -12.04 14.31
C ALA A 4 19.15 -10.69 14.88
N LYS A 5 19.99 -9.97 14.16
CA LYS A 5 20.26 -8.57 14.42
C LYS A 5 19.10 -7.71 13.95
N CYS A 6 18.97 -6.49 14.48
CA CYS A 6 17.91 -5.60 14.01
C CYS A 6 18.39 -4.16 13.89
N ILE A 7 17.67 -3.39 13.08
CA ILE A 7 17.78 -1.94 12.97
C ILE A 7 16.38 -1.35 12.84
N MET A 8 16.10 -0.26 13.55
CA MET A 8 14.79 0.38 13.50
C MET A 8 14.88 1.77 12.87
N VAL A 9 14.00 2.05 11.91
CA VAL A 9 13.86 3.36 11.28
C VAL A 9 12.66 4.07 11.90
N GLN A 10 12.90 5.17 12.61
CA GLN A 10 11.85 6.05 13.12
C GLN A 10 11.90 7.39 12.42
N GLY A 11 10.78 8.09 12.31
CA GLY A 11 10.70 9.38 11.63
C GLY A 11 10.27 10.49 12.57
N THR A 12 10.69 11.71 12.29
CA THR A 12 10.22 12.89 13.02
C THR A 12 8.74 13.19 12.77
N MET A 13 8.16 12.56 11.73
CA MET A 13 6.75 12.74 11.33
C MET A 13 6.29 11.60 10.41
N SER A 14 4.98 11.51 10.18
CA SER A 14 4.42 10.73 9.06
C SER A 14 4.92 11.27 7.73
N GLY A 15 5.18 10.39 6.76
CA GLY A 15 5.68 10.79 5.44
C GLY A 15 7.17 11.18 5.41
N ALA A 16 7.94 11.03 6.50
CA ALA A 16 9.40 11.28 6.51
C ALA A 16 10.19 10.32 5.59
N GLY A 17 9.56 9.29 5.05
CA GLY A 17 10.16 8.31 4.13
C GLY A 17 10.69 7.05 4.81
N LYS A 18 10.19 6.72 6.01
CA LYS A 18 10.54 5.50 6.75
C LYS A 18 10.38 4.25 5.90
N SER A 19 9.22 4.07 5.27
CA SER A 19 8.87 2.87 4.52
C SER A 19 9.82 2.62 3.34
N LEU A 20 10.17 3.67 2.60
CA LEU A 20 11.15 3.58 1.51
C LEU A 20 12.57 3.27 2.04
N LEU A 21 12.98 3.88 3.15
CA LEU A 21 14.28 3.58 3.75
C LEU A 21 14.33 2.14 4.29
N CYS A 22 13.24 1.64 4.88
CA CYS A 22 13.16 0.23 5.28
C CYS A 22 13.23 -0.70 4.07
N ALA A 23 12.52 -0.40 2.98
CA ALA A 23 12.61 -1.17 1.74
C ALA A 23 14.03 -1.15 1.15
N ALA A 24 14.69 0.02 1.17
CA ALA A 24 16.08 0.14 0.75
C ALA A 24 17.02 -0.72 1.61
N LEU A 25 16.92 -0.65 2.93
CA LEU A 25 17.76 -1.43 3.84
C LEU A 25 17.49 -2.93 3.68
N CYS A 26 16.23 -3.37 3.53
CA CYS A 26 15.88 -4.74 3.22
C CYS A 26 16.58 -5.21 1.92
N ARG A 27 16.51 -4.39 0.86
CA ARG A 27 17.17 -4.70 -0.42
C ARG A 27 18.70 -4.72 -0.30
N ILE A 28 19.28 -3.74 0.39
CA ILE A 28 20.72 -3.64 0.64
C ILE A 28 21.24 -4.88 1.36
N PHE A 29 20.61 -5.26 2.47
CA PHE A 29 21.04 -6.43 3.24
C PHE A 29 20.88 -7.73 2.43
N ALA A 30 19.82 -7.86 1.64
CA ALA A 30 19.63 -9.00 0.74
C ALA A 30 20.72 -9.04 -0.35
N GLN A 31 21.12 -7.91 -0.94
CA GLN A 31 22.23 -7.82 -1.90
C GLN A 31 23.58 -8.17 -1.25
N ASP A 32 23.74 -7.88 0.04
CA ASP A 32 24.92 -8.22 0.83
C ASP A 32 24.92 -9.69 1.30
N GLY A 33 23.91 -10.49 0.87
CA GLY A 33 23.81 -11.94 1.14
C GLY A 33 23.15 -12.31 2.47
N LEU A 34 22.52 -11.37 3.16
CA LEU A 34 21.83 -11.60 4.42
C LEU A 34 20.36 -11.95 4.18
N HIS A 35 19.82 -12.88 4.96
CA HIS A 35 18.38 -13.12 5.03
C HIS A 35 17.72 -12.00 5.83
N ALA A 36 17.32 -10.93 5.14
CA ALA A 36 16.68 -9.76 5.71
C ALA A 36 15.16 -9.88 5.65
N VAL A 37 14.47 -9.52 6.73
CA VAL A 37 13.01 -9.45 6.78
C VAL A 37 12.55 -8.12 7.34
N PRO A 38 11.45 -7.53 6.82
CA PRO A 38 10.85 -6.34 7.41
C PRO A 38 10.01 -6.67 8.64
N PHE A 39 9.81 -5.67 9.50
CA PHE A 39 8.88 -5.78 10.62
C PHE A 39 8.25 -4.42 10.94
N LYS A 40 6.95 -4.40 11.15
CA LYS A 40 6.21 -3.24 11.67
C LYS A 40 5.14 -3.74 12.62
N SER A 41 5.29 -3.50 13.90
CA SER A 41 4.39 -4.04 14.93
C SER A 41 2.94 -3.71 14.70
N GLN A 42 2.66 -2.46 14.30
CA GLN A 42 1.32 -1.97 13.97
C GLN A 42 1.36 -1.10 12.72
N ASN A 43 0.49 -1.40 11.79
CA ASN A 43 0.25 -0.55 10.63
C ASN A 43 -1.19 -0.01 10.62
N MET A 44 -1.39 1.19 10.08
CA MET A 44 -2.71 1.77 9.81
C MET A 44 -2.80 2.10 8.33
N ALA A 45 -3.49 1.28 7.55
CA ALA A 45 -3.59 1.44 6.10
C ALA A 45 -4.90 0.86 5.56
N LEU A 46 -5.41 1.45 4.47
CA LEU A 46 -6.52 0.89 3.69
C LEU A 46 -6.03 -0.16 2.68
N ASN A 47 -4.79 -0.01 2.22
CA ASN A 47 -4.16 -0.95 1.30
C ASN A 47 -3.67 -2.18 2.05
N SER A 48 -4.15 -3.34 1.66
CA SER A 48 -3.75 -4.62 2.24
C SER A 48 -3.51 -5.67 1.17
N PHE A 49 -2.91 -6.75 1.58
CA PHE A 49 -2.56 -7.90 0.77
C PHE A 49 -2.99 -9.18 1.50
N VAL A 50 -3.22 -10.24 0.76
CA VAL A 50 -3.52 -11.57 1.31
C VAL A 50 -2.30 -12.47 1.08
N THR A 51 -1.75 -13.03 2.15
CA THR A 51 -0.63 -13.98 2.08
C THR A 51 -1.08 -15.31 1.47
N LYS A 52 -0.12 -16.19 1.13
CA LYS A 52 -0.43 -17.54 0.62
C LYS A 52 -1.32 -18.37 1.55
N ASP A 53 -1.22 -18.12 2.85
CA ASP A 53 -2.02 -18.79 3.88
C ASP A 53 -3.42 -18.16 4.07
N GLY A 54 -3.79 -17.17 3.24
CA GLY A 54 -5.08 -16.51 3.31
C GLY A 54 -5.19 -15.46 4.44
N LEU A 55 -4.07 -15.01 4.99
CA LEU A 55 -4.00 -14.02 6.06
C LEU A 55 -3.79 -12.61 5.51
N GLU A 56 -4.30 -11.60 6.21
CA GLU A 56 -4.26 -10.21 5.76
C GLU A 56 -3.13 -9.43 6.42
N MET A 57 -2.34 -8.68 5.62
CA MET A 57 -1.28 -7.79 6.11
C MET A 57 -1.23 -6.46 5.34
N GLY A 58 -0.55 -5.47 5.92
CA GLY A 58 -0.38 -4.14 5.31
C GLY A 58 0.52 -4.19 4.07
N ARG A 59 0.15 -3.42 3.04
CA ARG A 59 0.87 -3.41 1.75
C ARG A 59 2.32 -2.94 1.87
N ALA A 60 2.63 -2.01 2.78
CA ALA A 60 4.01 -1.53 2.95
C ALA A 60 5.00 -2.64 3.31
N GLN A 61 4.61 -3.56 4.20
CA GLN A 61 5.48 -4.68 4.58
C GLN A 61 5.59 -5.73 3.48
N VAL A 62 4.57 -5.86 2.62
CA VAL A 62 4.66 -6.66 1.38
C VAL A 62 5.73 -6.09 0.44
N VAL A 63 5.71 -4.79 0.21
CA VAL A 63 6.72 -4.09 -0.62
C VAL A 63 8.13 -4.28 -0.06
N GLN A 64 8.29 -4.17 1.26
CA GLN A 64 9.58 -4.37 1.93
C GLN A 64 10.05 -5.83 1.86
N ALA A 65 9.14 -6.80 1.99
CA ALA A 65 9.44 -8.22 1.81
C ALA A 65 9.88 -8.52 0.37
N GLN A 66 9.16 -7.99 -0.61
CA GLN A 66 9.52 -8.09 -2.03
C GLN A 66 10.89 -7.45 -2.33
N ALA A 67 11.21 -6.30 -1.72
CA ALA A 67 12.53 -5.68 -1.82
C ALA A 67 13.63 -6.58 -1.26
N ALA A 68 13.37 -7.27 -0.14
CA ALA A 68 14.28 -8.26 0.44
C ALA A 68 14.37 -9.56 -0.37
N GLY A 69 13.45 -9.79 -1.32
CA GLY A 69 13.36 -11.05 -2.07
C GLY A 69 12.80 -12.21 -1.24
N VAL A 70 12.01 -11.90 -0.21
CA VAL A 70 11.36 -12.89 0.65
C VAL A 70 9.84 -12.89 0.46
N GLU A 71 9.22 -14.02 0.73
CA GLU A 71 7.76 -14.15 0.67
C GLU A 71 7.10 -13.30 1.77
N PRO A 72 6.06 -12.51 1.46
CA PRO A 72 5.30 -11.79 2.47
C PRO A 72 4.65 -12.73 3.50
N ASP A 73 4.91 -12.46 4.76
CA ASP A 73 4.41 -13.22 5.90
C ASP A 73 3.72 -12.28 6.89
N VAL A 74 2.57 -12.70 7.40
CA VAL A 74 1.76 -11.88 8.32
C VAL A 74 2.50 -11.50 9.60
N ARG A 75 3.49 -12.32 10.02
CA ARG A 75 4.36 -12.02 11.16
C ARG A 75 5.14 -10.70 10.98
N MET A 76 5.37 -10.27 9.74
CA MET A 76 6.03 -8.99 9.42
C MET A 76 5.17 -7.77 9.76
N ASN A 77 3.84 -7.96 9.89
CA ASN A 77 2.90 -6.93 10.32
C ASN A 77 1.77 -7.55 11.18
N PRO A 78 2.05 -7.88 12.45
CA PRO A 78 1.12 -8.59 13.30
C PRO A 78 -0.16 -7.82 13.61
N ILE A 79 -0.12 -6.48 13.63
CA ILE A 79 -1.30 -5.65 13.88
C ILE A 79 -1.55 -4.73 12.68
N LEU A 80 -2.72 -4.88 12.06
CA LEU A 80 -3.20 -3.99 11.00
C LEU A 80 -4.52 -3.33 11.43
N LEU A 81 -4.55 -2.00 11.36
CA LEU A 81 -5.74 -1.19 11.58
C LEU A 81 -6.25 -0.68 10.24
N LYS A 82 -7.51 -0.97 9.92
CA LYS A 82 -8.18 -0.41 8.73
C LYS A 82 -9.23 0.59 9.16
N PRO A 83 -8.99 1.90 8.96
CA PRO A 83 -9.99 2.92 9.25
C PRO A 83 -11.33 2.60 8.56
N SER A 84 -12.41 2.56 9.31
CA SER A 84 -13.76 2.30 8.80
C SER A 84 -14.68 3.51 8.97
N SER A 85 -14.27 4.47 9.83
CA SER A 85 -14.94 5.74 10.07
C SER A 85 -13.93 6.73 10.68
N ASP A 86 -14.34 7.99 10.87
CA ASP A 86 -13.51 9.02 11.51
C ASP A 86 -13.04 8.66 12.93
N VAL A 87 -13.73 7.75 13.60
CA VAL A 87 -13.49 7.42 15.03
C VAL A 87 -13.27 5.93 15.31
N GLY A 88 -13.25 5.09 14.27
CA GLY A 88 -13.14 3.64 14.44
C GLY A 88 -12.36 2.94 13.36
N SER A 89 -11.76 1.80 13.74
CA SER A 89 -10.99 0.95 12.83
C SER A 89 -11.35 -0.52 13.01
N GLN A 90 -11.30 -1.27 11.92
CA GLN A 90 -11.24 -2.73 11.99
C GLN A 90 -9.85 -3.14 12.46
N VAL A 91 -9.79 -3.90 13.54
CA VAL A 91 -8.55 -4.41 14.13
C VAL A 91 -8.30 -5.82 13.62
N ILE A 92 -7.14 -6.01 13.00
CA ILE A 92 -6.68 -7.29 12.47
C ILE A 92 -5.41 -7.66 13.24
N VAL A 93 -5.37 -8.87 13.78
CA VAL A 93 -4.26 -9.40 14.57
C VAL A 93 -3.78 -10.71 13.94
N ASN A 94 -2.50 -10.78 13.59
CA ASN A 94 -1.89 -11.91 12.91
C ASN A 94 -2.70 -12.35 11.66
N GLY A 95 -3.18 -11.35 10.90
CA GLY A 95 -3.95 -11.53 9.68
C GLY A 95 -5.43 -11.86 9.87
N GLU A 96 -5.92 -12.02 11.11
CA GLU A 96 -7.31 -12.34 11.42
C GLU A 96 -8.06 -11.16 11.99
N VAL A 97 -9.30 -10.95 11.53
CA VAL A 97 -10.17 -9.88 12.02
C VAL A 97 -10.58 -10.17 13.47
N ARG A 98 -10.23 -9.27 14.38
CA ARG A 98 -10.65 -9.34 15.80
C ARG A 98 -11.93 -8.58 16.08
N GLY A 99 -12.27 -7.57 15.27
CA GLY A 99 -13.48 -6.78 15.38
C GLY A 99 -13.30 -5.31 15.02
N GLN A 100 -14.33 -4.53 15.26
CA GLN A 100 -14.32 -3.07 15.15
C GLN A 100 -14.05 -2.46 16.51
N MET A 101 -13.17 -1.46 16.59
CA MET A 101 -12.89 -0.72 17.82
C MET A 101 -12.87 0.77 17.58
N ALA A 102 -13.42 1.53 18.54
CA ALA A 102 -13.23 2.97 18.58
C ALA A 102 -11.76 3.30 18.91
N ALA A 103 -11.22 4.39 18.36
CA ALA A 103 -9.82 4.79 18.57
C ALA A 103 -9.45 4.92 20.06
N ALA A 104 -10.34 5.49 20.87
CA ALA A 104 -10.12 5.64 22.31
C ALA A 104 -10.10 4.29 23.07
N GLU A 105 -10.86 3.31 22.63
CA GLU A 105 -10.87 1.96 23.20
C GLU A 105 -9.59 1.22 22.80
N TYR A 106 -9.25 1.27 21.52
CA TYR A 106 -8.01 0.68 21.01
C TYR A 106 -6.78 1.21 21.76
N PHE A 107 -6.69 2.54 21.91
CA PHE A 107 -5.59 3.17 22.64
C PHE A 107 -5.41 2.61 24.06
N ARG A 108 -6.50 2.42 24.80
CA ARG A 108 -6.45 1.88 26.17
C ARG A 108 -6.12 0.39 26.25
N THR A 109 -6.32 -0.35 25.16
CA THR A 109 -6.23 -1.81 25.19
C THR A 109 -5.07 -2.37 24.36
N LYS A 110 -4.42 -1.54 23.52
CA LYS A 110 -3.40 -2.01 22.55
C LYS A 110 -2.18 -2.69 23.19
N LYS A 111 -1.84 -2.37 24.45
CA LYS A 111 -0.78 -3.12 25.18
C LYS A 111 -1.09 -4.60 25.39
N LYS A 112 -2.37 -4.99 25.35
CA LYS A 112 -2.75 -6.41 25.41
C LYS A 112 -2.31 -7.18 24.18
N LEU A 113 -1.94 -6.48 23.10
CA LEU A 113 -1.43 -7.06 21.86
C LEU A 113 0.09 -7.27 21.86
N VAL A 114 0.80 -6.82 22.89
CA VAL A 114 2.25 -6.99 23.01
C VAL A 114 2.67 -8.47 22.92
N PRO A 115 1.98 -9.43 23.55
CA PRO A 115 2.32 -10.85 23.38
C PRO A 115 2.23 -11.32 21.92
N ASP A 116 1.21 -10.88 21.16
CA ASP A 116 1.06 -11.23 19.73
C ASP A 116 2.21 -10.61 18.91
N ILE A 117 2.58 -9.36 19.20
CA ILE A 117 3.68 -8.64 18.53
C ILE A 117 5.01 -9.35 18.80
N MET A 118 5.28 -9.69 20.06
CA MET A 118 6.54 -10.33 20.43
C MET A 118 6.66 -11.75 19.91
N ALA A 119 5.57 -12.53 19.93
CA ALA A 119 5.56 -13.86 19.33
C ALA A 119 5.89 -13.84 17.84
N ALA A 120 5.32 -12.88 17.09
CA ALA A 120 5.62 -12.68 15.68
C ALA A 120 7.10 -12.29 15.46
N TYR A 121 7.58 -11.30 16.24
CA TYR A 121 8.96 -10.84 16.15
C TYR A 121 9.98 -11.96 16.49
N ASP A 122 9.77 -12.66 17.60
CA ASP A 122 10.69 -13.71 18.05
C ASP A 122 10.75 -14.86 17.05
N SER A 123 9.61 -15.25 16.47
CA SER A 123 9.57 -16.28 15.43
C SER A 123 10.35 -15.85 14.16
N LEU A 124 10.23 -14.60 13.71
CA LEU A 124 11.03 -14.09 12.59
C LEU A 124 12.52 -14.01 12.94
N ALA A 125 12.85 -13.66 14.20
CA ALA A 125 14.22 -13.54 14.66
C ALA A 125 14.97 -14.90 14.78
N GLU A 126 14.26 -16.02 14.77
CA GLU A 126 14.85 -17.36 14.69
C GLU A 126 15.23 -17.76 13.26
N GLU A 127 14.59 -17.15 12.25
CA GLU A 127 14.72 -17.51 10.84
C GLU A 127 15.62 -16.55 10.04
N ALA A 128 15.65 -15.26 10.45
CA ALA A 128 16.36 -14.20 9.73
C ALA A 128 17.77 -13.95 10.28
N ASP A 129 18.62 -13.33 9.46
CA ASP A 129 19.90 -12.75 9.90
C ASP A 129 19.68 -11.32 10.40
N VAL A 130 18.82 -10.55 9.71
CA VAL A 130 18.53 -9.14 10.03
C VAL A 130 17.04 -8.85 9.95
N ILE A 131 16.52 -8.14 10.96
CA ILE A 131 15.16 -7.58 10.95
C ILE A 131 15.24 -6.06 10.79
N VAL A 132 14.63 -5.54 9.72
CA VAL A 132 14.48 -4.10 9.49
C VAL A 132 13.13 -3.66 10.02
N ILE A 133 13.13 -2.86 11.09
CA ILE A 133 11.92 -2.45 11.81
C ILE A 133 11.49 -1.06 11.37
N GLU A 134 10.22 -0.90 11.01
CA GLU A 134 9.62 0.39 10.70
C GLU A 134 8.81 0.92 11.89
N GLY A 135 9.10 2.14 12.34
CA GLY A 135 8.28 2.87 13.31
C GLY A 135 7.04 3.51 12.67
N ALA A 136 6.12 4.00 13.49
CA ALA A 136 4.89 4.64 13.04
C ALA A 136 4.80 6.09 13.56
N GLY A 137 4.45 7.04 12.67
CA GLY A 137 4.37 8.47 13.03
C GLY A 137 5.70 9.01 13.54
N SER A 138 5.70 9.58 14.75
CA SER A 138 6.86 10.15 15.42
C SER A 138 7.02 9.61 16.84
N PRO A 139 8.23 9.32 17.33
CA PRO A 139 8.48 8.99 18.74
C PRO A 139 8.29 10.21 19.67
N ALA A 140 8.18 11.41 19.12
CA ALA A 140 7.97 12.66 19.88
C ALA A 140 6.50 12.90 20.29
N GLU A 141 5.58 11.95 19.98
CA GLU A 141 4.19 11.98 20.46
C GLU A 141 4.14 11.65 21.98
N ILE A 142 4.70 12.54 22.80
CA ILE A 142 4.90 12.34 24.25
C ILE A 142 3.62 12.08 25.03
N ASN A 143 2.49 12.56 24.55
CA ASN A 143 1.14 12.29 25.08
C ASN A 143 0.67 10.85 24.88
N LEU A 144 1.26 10.11 23.92
CA LEU A 144 0.91 8.72 23.61
C LEU A 144 1.94 7.70 24.13
N LYS A 145 3.00 8.19 24.78
CA LYS A 145 4.18 7.41 25.18
C LYS A 145 3.88 6.24 26.12
N SER A 146 2.96 6.42 27.07
CA SER A 146 2.61 5.37 28.03
C SER A 146 2.11 4.08 27.39
N GLU A 147 1.57 4.19 26.18
CA GLU A 147 0.98 3.06 25.42
C GLU A 147 1.75 2.79 24.12
N ASP A 148 3.02 3.21 24.03
CA ASP A 148 3.82 3.03 22.82
C ASP A 148 4.20 1.56 22.59
N ILE A 149 3.74 1.02 21.46
CA ILE A 149 4.07 -0.33 20.97
C ILE A 149 4.68 -0.28 19.56
N VAL A 150 5.01 0.92 19.05
CA VAL A 150 5.38 1.12 17.64
C VAL A 150 6.69 1.85 17.41
N ASN A 151 7.14 2.66 18.37
CA ASN A 151 8.38 3.45 18.27
C ASN A 151 9.37 3.07 19.39
N MET A 152 9.64 3.97 20.33
CA MET A 152 10.63 3.70 21.41
C MET A 152 10.21 2.55 22.31
N GLY A 153 8.89 2.37 22.55
CA GLY A 153 8.39 1.22 23.30
C GLY A 153 8.73 -0.12 22.63
N LEU A 154 8.56 -0.22 21.30
CA LEU A 154 8.99 -1.41 20.55
C LEU A 154 10.51 -1.53 20.55
N ALA A 155 11.23 -0.43 20.31
CA ALA A 155 12.71 -0.43 20.31
C ALA A 155 13.28 -0.93 21.64
N GLU A 156 12.64 -0.62 22.77
CA GLU A 156 13.02 -1.11 24.09
C GLU A 156 12.74 -2.61 24.24
N MET A 157 11.56 -3.10 23.77
CA MET A 157 11.18 -4.51 23.89
C MET A 157 12.11 -5.45 23.12
N VAL A 158 12.61 -5.02 21.95
CA VAL A 158 13.44 -5.86 21.07
C VAL A 158 14.93 -5.46 21.07
N ASP A 159 15.30 -4.50 21.92
CA ASP A 159 16.66 -3.92 22.04
C ASP A 159 17.20 -3.36 20.72
N ALA A 160 16.36 -2.70 19.94
CA ALA A 160 16.71 -2.20 18.63
C ALA A 160 17.51 -0.89 18.70
N PRO A 161 18.62 -0.76 17.94
CA PRO A 161 19.21 0.51 17.60
C PRO A 161 18.32 1.26 16.60
N VAL A 162 18.30 2.59 16.72
CA VAL A 162 17.37 3.45 15.97
C VAL A 162 18.13 4.40 15.05
N LEU A 163 17.67 4.50 13.78
CA LEU A 163 17.96 5.60 12.87
C LEU A 163 16.77 6.56 12.87
N LEU A 164 16.99 7.81 13.25
CA LEU A 164 15.96 8.84 13.27
C LEU A 164 16.01 9.65 11.98
N VAL A 165 14.91 9.66 11.24
CA VAL A 165 14.80 10.24 9.88
C VAL A 165 13.96 11.50 9.89
N GLY A 166 14.51 12.59 9.33
CA GLY A 166 13.81 13.85 9.10
C GLY A 166 13.62 14.14 7.61
N ASP A 167 12.47 14.73 7.25
CA ASP A 167 12.13 15.18 5.90
C ASP A 167 12.56 16.64 5.71
N ILE A 168 13.54 16.90 4.82
CA ILE A 168 14.00 18.26 4.54
C ILE A 168 13.17 18.99 3.49
N ASP A 169 12.45 18.26 2.62
CA ASP A 169 11.69 18.83 1.50
C ASP A 169 10.55 19.74 1.99
N ARG A 170 10.03 19.48 3.19
CA ARG A 170 8.98 20.28 3.84
C ARG A 170 9.51 21.46 4.66
N GLY A 171 10.83 21.57 4.83
CA GLY A 171 11.45 22.58 5.69
C GLY A 171 11.43 22.25 7.17
N GLY A 172 12.28 22.92 7.95
CA GLY A 172 12.34 22.78 9.41
C GLY A 172 12.99 21.48 9.95
N VAL A 173 13.69 20.70 9.11
CA VAL A 173 14.25 19.41 9.47
C VAL A 173 15.17 19.43 10.69
N PHE A 174 15.99 20.48 10.84
CA PHE A 174 16.87 20.64 12.01
C PHE A 174 16.08 20.77 13.32
N ALA A 175 15.02 21.59 13.31
CA ALA A 175 14.14 21.75 14.46
C ALA A 175 13.39 20.43 14.77
N GLN A 176 12.94 19.69 13.75
CA GLN A 176 12.26 18.44 13.92
C GLN A 176 13.18 17.37 14.51
N LEU A 177 14.40 17.21 14.00
CA LEU A 177 15.37 16.23 14.51
C LEU A 177 15.80 16.59 15.93
N TYR A 178 16.23 17.83 16.16
CA TYR A 178 16.64 18.32 17.47
C TYR A 178 15.50 18.19 18.50
N GLY A 179 14.32 18.71 18.18
CA GLY A 179 13.15 18.65 19.06
C GLY A 179 12.71 17.23 19.38
N THR A 180 12.76 16.31 18.40
CA THR A 180 12.45 14.90 18.63
C THR A 180 13.44 14.29 19.62
N VAL A 181 14.74 14.50 19.44
CA VAL A 181 15.78 13.99 20.34
C VAL A 181 15.61 14.54 21.76
N GLU A 182 15.34 15.85 21.90
CA GLU A 182 15.19 16.50 23.20
C GLU A 182 13.93 16.08 23.98
N LEU A 183 12.85 15.72 23.27
CA LEU A 183 11.61 15.25 23.89
C LEU A 183 11.69 13.80 24.41
N LEU A 184 12.69 13.04 23.98
CA LEU A 184 12.89 11.65 24.41
C LEU A 184 13.61 11.59 25.75
N GLU A 185 13.35 10.53 26.53
CA GLU A 185 14.09 10.22 27.74
C GLU A 185 15.52 9.76 27.43
N GLU A 186 16.43 9.89 28.39
CA GLU A 186 17.85 9.53 28.22
C GLU A 186 18.03 8.09 27.69
N LYS A 187 17.30 7.12 28.25
CA LYS A 187 17.34 5.72 27.81
C LYS A 187 16.87 5.51 26.38
N GLU A 188 15.95 6.33 25.90
CA GLU A 188 15.43 6.29 24.53
C GLU A 188 16.40 6.99 23.57
N ARG A 189 16.94 8.15 23.96
CA ARG A 189 17.99 8.84 23.20
C ARG A 189 19.21 7.95 22.99
N ALA A 190 19.62 7.18 24.01
CA ALA A 190 20.73 6.24 23.92
C ALA A 190 20.55 5.15 22.85
N ARG A 191 19.30 4.86 22.43
CA ARG A 191 18.99 3.93 21.33
C ARG A 191 19.20 4.54 19.94
N ILE A 192 19.14 5.87 19.82
CA ILE A 192 19.39 6.54 18.54
C ILE A 192 20.89 6.45 18.23
N LYS A 193 21.23 5.79 17.12
CA LYS A 193 22.61 5.58 16.67
C LYS A 193 23.00 6.49 15.51
N GLY A 194 22.01 7.11 14.85
CA GLY A 194 22.28 8.05 13.78
C GLY A 194 21.05 8.83 13.37
N LEU A 195 21.31 10.03 12.86
CA LEU A 195 20.33 10.92 12.25
C LEU A 195 20.43 10.79 10.74
N VAL A 196 19.30 10.76 10.06
CA VAL A 196 19.23 10.71 8.59
C VAL A 196 18.39 11.90 8.10
N ILE A 197 18.95 12.68 7.20
CA ILE A 197 18.20 13.70 6.46
C ILE A 197 17.74 13.10 5.15
N ASN A 198 16.44 13.08 4.92
CA ASN A 198 15.84 12.44 3.74
C ASN A 198 15.19 13.46 2.81
N LYS A 199 15.00 13.06 1.55
CA LYS A 199 14.39 13.84 0.47
C LYS A 199 15.14 15.14 0.14
N PHE A 200 16.46 15.08 0.26
CA PHE A 200 17.31 16.25 -0.01
C PHE A 200 17.31 16.62 -1.50
N ARG A 201 17.24 17.91 -1.77
CA ARG A 201 17.38 18.49 -3.10
C ARG A 201 18.42 19.62 -3.05
N GLY A 202 19.40 19.59 -3.91
CA GLY A 202 20.41 20.62 -4.04
C GLY A 202 21.84 20.14 -3.76
N ASP A 203 22.70 21.05 -3.37
CA ASP A 203 24.12 20.80 -3.10
C ASP A 203 24.32 20.49 -1.60
N VAL A 204 24.80 19.30 -1.29
CA VAL A 204 25.03 18.83 0.09
C VAL A 204 26.10 19.65 0.81
N GLU A 205 27.04 20.29 0.07
CA GLU A 205 28.09 21.11 0.66
C GLU A 205 27.51 22.35 1.36
N ILE A 206 26.39 22.89 0.86
CA ILE A 206 25.68 24.01 1.51
C ILE A 206 25.05 23.54 2.82
N LEU A 207 24.64 22.28 2.92
CA LEU A 207 24.00 21.70 4.11
C LEU A 207 25.03 21.35 5.19
N ARG A 208 26.27 21.04 4.80
CA ARG A 208 27.33 20.49 5.67
C ARG A 208 27.57 21.28 6.99
N PRO A 209 27.63 22.62 7.01
CA PRO A 209 27.75 23.36 8.26
C PRO A 209 26.57 23.14 9.23
N GLY A 210 25.34 23.00 8.67
CA GLY A 210 24.15 22.72 9.46
C GLY A 210 24.16 21.31 10.05
N LEU A 211 24.74 20.32 9.34
CA LEU A 211 24.91 18.97 9.86
C LEU A 211 25.82 18.96 11.10
N ALA A 212 26.98 19.63 11.00
CA ALA A 212 27.92 19.76 12.14
C ALA A 212 27.26 20.44 13.35
N MET A 213 26.46 21.49 13.14
CA MET A 213 25.70 22.14 14.22
C MET A 213 24.65 21.21 14.84
N LEU A 214 24.02 20.35 14.04
CA LEU A 214 23.04 19.39 14.53
C LEU A 214 23.72 18.32 15.39
N GLU A 215 24.84 17.77 14.93
CA GLU A 215 25.67 16.80 15.68
C GLU A 215 26.17 17.36 17.01
N GLU A 216 26.67 18.60 17.00
CA GLU A 216 27.08 19.30 18.22
C GLU A 216 25.94 19.44 19.23
N LYS A 217 24.72 19.75 18.76
CA LYS A 217 23.55 19.98 19.63
C LYS A 217 22.93 18.69 20.14
N THR A 218 22.90 17.64 19.32
CA THR A 218 22.25 16.36 19.65
C THR A 218 23.20 15.33 20.24
N HIS A 219 24.51 15.52 20.08
CA HIS A 219 25.55 14.54 20.36
C HIS A 219 25.36 13.19 19.62
N LEU A 220 24.71 13.24 18.45
CA LEU A 220 24.41 12.08 17.61
C LEU A 220 25.00 12.33 16.20
N PRO A 221 25.59 11.33 15.56
CA PRO A 221 26.12 11.47 14.20
C PRO A 221 25.01 11.59 13.17
N VAL A 222 25.22 12.41 12.15
CA VAL A 222 24.41 12.38 10.92
C VAL A 222 25.01 11.33 9.99
N VAL A 223 24.39 10.16 9.92
CA VAL A 223 24.86 8.99 9.16
C VAL A 223 24.46 9.04 7.68
N GLY A 224 23.74 10.06 7.25
CA GLY A 224 23.46 10.23 5.83
C GLY A 224 22.53 11.37 5.47
N VAL A 225 22.69 11.82 4.23
CA VAL A 225 21.80 12.78 3.56
C VAL A 225 21.29 12.12 2.29
N VAL A 226 20.10 11.53 2.37
CA VAL A 226 19.49 10.78 1.26
C VAL A 226 18.82 11.77 0.31
N PRO A 227 19.20 11.78 -0.98
CA PRO A 227 18.58 12.65 -1.96
C PRO A 227 17.12 12.27 -2.21
N TYR A 228 16.36 13.18 -2.81
CA TYR A 228 15.02 12.85 -3.31
C TYR A 228 15.14 11.85 -4.47
N LEU A 229 14.91 10.58 -4.16
CA LEU A 229 15.01 9.49 -5.12
C LEU A 229 13.73 9.41 -5.94
N LYS A 230 13.85 9.49 -7.26
CA LYS A 230 12.74 9.27 -8.19
C LYS A 230 12.63 7.77 -8.47
N VAL A 231 11.97 7.06 -7.60
CA VAL A 231 11.64 5.64 -7.74
C VAL A 231 10.14 5.48 -7.87
N ASP A 232 9.72 4.47 -8.60
CA ASP A 232 8.32 4.13 -8.77
C ASP A 232 8.03 2.83 -8.01
N ILE A 233 7.84 2.98 -6.72
CA ILE A 233 7.52 1.92 -5.77
C ILE A 233 6.12 2.19 -5.23
N GLU A 234 5.40 1.13 -4.92
CA GLU A 234 4.03 1.21 -4.42
C GLU A 234 3.93 2.05 -3.15
N ASP A 235 3.01 3.02 -3.18
CA ASP A 235 2.73 3.87 -2.03
C ASP A 235 1.83 3.15 -1.02
N GLU A 236 2.10 3.33 0.26
CA GLU A 236 1.28 2.78 1.34
C GLU A 236 -0.04 3.54 1.53
N ASP A 237 0.00 4.86 1.36
CA ASP A 237 -1.06 5.76 1.83
C ASP A 237 -1.95 6.22 0.67
N SER A 238 -3.27 6.23 0.91
CA SER A 238 -4.27 6.87 0.05
C SER A 238 -4.13 8.40 -0.06
N LEU A 239 -3.21 9.00 0.69
CA LEU A 239 -2.78 10.40 0.56
C LEU A 239 -1.60 10.59 -0.40
N SER A 240 -1.22 9.54 -1.13
CA SER A 240 -0.12 9.56 -2.10
C SER A 240 -0.28 10.67 -3.13
N GLN A 241 0.84 11.33 -3.48
CA GLN A 241 0.90 12.28 -4.59
C GLN A 241 0.54 11.65 -5.95
N ARG A 242 0.66 10.32 -6.07
CA ARG A 242 0.21 9.56 -7.24
C ARG A 242 -1.27 9.81 -7.55
N LEU A 243 -2.12 9.90 -6.52
CA LEU A 243 -3.57 10.14 -6.67
C LEU A 243 -3.90 11.58 -7.13
N GLU A 244 -2.91 12.48 -7.21
CA GLU A 244 -3.02 13.81 -7.80
C GLU A 244 -2.58 13.83 -9.28
N SER A 245 -2.15 12.69 -9.81
CA SER A 245 -1.70 12.56 -11.20
C SER A 245 -2.83 12.92 -12.16
N ARG A 246 -2.53 13.86 -13.06
CA ARG A 246 -3.45 14.28 -14.13
C ARG A 246 -3.28 13.47 -15.41
N GLY A 247 -2.54 12.37 -15.34
CA GLY A 247 -2.17 11.55 -16.50
C GLY A 247 -1.10 12.22 -17.38
N GLY A 248 -0.26 11.40 -18.00
CA GLY A 248 0.65 11.86 -19.05
C GLY A 248 -0.10 12.01 -20.39
N LYS A 249 0.47 12.75 -21.35
CA LYS A 249 -0.02 12.79 -22.73
C LYS A 249 0.32 11.47 -23.46
N LYS A 250 -0.39 10.40 -23.09
CA LYS A 250 -0.28 9.11 -23.78
C LYS A 250 -1.49 8.93 -24.72
N PRO A 251 -1.41 8.05 -25.72
CA PRO A 251 -2.43 7.90 -26.75
C PRO A 251 -3.82 7.48 -26.24
N LEU A 252 -3.85 6.68 -25.16
CA LEU A 252 -5.07 6.18 -24.50
C LEU A 252 -5.24 6.86 -23.15
N ASP A 253 -6.48 7.16 -22.79
CA ASP A 253 -6.85 7.82 -21.54
C ASP A 253 -7.67 6.87 -20.65
N ALA A 254 -7.13 6.48 -19.49
CA ALA A 254 -7.82 5.68 -18.48
C ALA A 254 -8.09 6.53 -17.23
N ALA A 255 -9.38 6.69 -16.90
CA ALA A 255 -9.83 7.46 -15.74
C ALA A 255 -10.20 6.53 -14.58
N ILE A 256 -9.50 6.63 -13.47
CA ILE A 256 -9.80 5.94 -12.21
C ILE A 256 -10.63 6.90 -11.34
N LEU A 257 -11.78 6.45 -10.85
CA LEU A 257 -12.57 7.25 -9.92
C LEU A 257 -11.92 7.28 -8.54
N ARG A 258 -11.52 8.46 -8.07
CA ARG A 258 -10.91 8.66 -6.77
C ARG A 258 -11.99 8.69 -5.69
N LEU A 259 -12.34 7.51 -5.19
CA LEU A 259 -13.32 7.34 -4.12
C LEU A 259 -12.78 7.85 -2.77
N PRO A 260 -13.62 8.35 -1.84
CA PRO A 260 -13.18 8.79 -0.51
C PRO A 260 -12.50 7.70 0.32
N HIS A 261 -12.99 6.46 0.25
CA HIS A 261 -12.44 5.31 0.97
C HIS A 261 -11.68 4.36 0.02
N LEU A 262 -11.07 4.91 -1.03
CA LEU A 262 -10.27 4.18 -2.01
C LEU A 262 -9.30 3.20 -1.32
N SER A 263 -9.32 1.95 -1.75
CA SER A 263 -8.43 0.90 -1.25
C SER A 263 -7.80 0.11 -2.40
N ASN A 264 -6.62 -0.44 -2.16
CA ASN A 264 -5.88 -1.26 -3.12
C ASN A 264 -5.67 -0.58 -4.49
N PHE A 265 -5.48 0.74 -4.51
CA PHE A 265 -5.24 1.51 -5.74
C PHE A 265 -3.96 1.08 -6.47
N THR A 266 -3.07 0.37 -5.79
CA THR A 266 -1.87 -0.24 -6.35
C THR A 266 -2.16 -1.27 -7.44
N ASP A 267 -3.39 -1.81 -7.52
CA ASP A 267 -3.84 -2.66 -8.61
C ASP A 267 -3.64 -2.04 -10.00
N PHE A 268 -3.66 -0.70 -10.10
CA PHE A 268 -3.59 0.01 -11.37
C PHE A 268 -2.17 0.44 -11.76
N MET A 269 -1.16 0.20 -10.92
CA MET A 269 0.24 0.53 -11.26
C MET A 269 0.72 -0.09 -12.57
N PRO A 270 0.41 -1.35 -12.88
CA PRO A 270 0.82 -1.92 -14.16
C PRO A 270 0.24 -1.17 -15.37
N LEU A 271 -0.96 -0.61 -15.25
CA LEU A 271 -1.55 0.24 -16.29
C LEU A 271 -0.82 1.58 -16.42
N GLU A 272 -0.38 2.17 -15.31
CA GLU A 272 0.40 3.43 -15.31
C GLU A 272 1.74 3.27 -16.02
N GLN A 273 2.35 2.07 -15.93
CA GLN A 273 3.62 1.74 -16.56
C GLN A 273 3.48 1.46 -18.06
N HIS A 274 2.28 1.14 -18.54
CA HIS A 274 2.08 0.85 -19.95
C HIS A 274 2.37 2.09 -20.84
N PRO A 275 3.23 1.99 -21.85
CA PRO A 275 3.66 3.16 -22.65
C PRO A 275 2.51 3.92 -23.34
N LEU A 276 1.43 3.23 -23.69
CA LEU A 276 0.31 3.82 -24.40
C LEU A 276 -0.85 4.28 -23.50
N LEU A 277 -0.89 3.86 -22.21
CA LEU A 277 -1.99 4.18 -21.30
C LEU A 277 -1.64 5.36 -20.39
N GLY A 278 -2.31 6.49 -20.55
CA GLY A 278 -2.31 7.61 -19.63
C GLY A 278 -3.35 7.38 -18.52
N VAL A 279 -2.89 7.08 -17.30
CA VAL A 279 -3.78 6.85 -16.16
C VAL A 279 -3.90 8.12 -15.34
N ARG A 280 -5.13 8.48 -14.97
CA ARG A 280 -5.41 9.66 -14.13
C ARG A 280 -6.52 9.37 -13.13
N TYR A 281 -6.42 10.01 -11.98
CA TYR A 281 -7.41 9.92 -10.91
C TYR A 281 -8.39 11.09 -10.99
N VAL A 282 -9.69 10.81 -10.85
CA VAL A 282 -10.78 11.75 -11.09
C VAL A 282 -11.67 11.80 -9.85
N ALA A 283 -11.85 12.99 -9.28
CA ALA A 283 -12.66 13.22 -8.09
C ALA A 283 -14.00 13.93 -8.36
N ASN A 284 -14.23 14.43 -9.55
CA ASN A 284 -15.46 15.12 -9.91
C ASN A 284 -15.85 14.90 -11.40
N ALA A 285 -17.11 15.16 -11.71
CA ALA A 285 -17.67 14.90 -13.03
C ALA A 285 -17.02 15.71 -14.16
N HIS A 286 -16.51 16.92 -13.86
CA HIS A 286 -15.86 17.77 -14.86
C HIS A 286 -14.50 17.18 -15.28
N GLU A 287 -13.75 16.61 -14.34
CA GLU A 287 -12.46 15.99 -14.62
C GLU A 287 -12.60 14.69 -15.42
N LEU A 288 -13.76 14.00 -15.36
CA LEU A 288 -13.95 12.71 -16.04
C LEU A 288 -13.76 12.82 -17.56
N GLY A 289 -14.27 13.87 -18.19
CA GLY A 289 -14.11 14.11 -19.62
C GLY A 289 -14.69 12.96 -20.47
N THR A 290 -13.91 12.51 -21.47
CA THR A 290 -14.26 11.39 -22.37
C THR A 290 -13.12 10.39 -22.47
N PRO A 291 -12.88 9.60 -21.40
CA PRO A 291 -11.79 8.63 -21.39
C PRO A 291 -12.07 7.43 -22.31
N ASP A 292 -11.02 6.70 -22.65
CA ASP A 292 -11.11 5.44 -23.36
C ASP A 292 -11.51 4.28 -22.46
N LEU A 293 -11.27 4.42 -21.14
CA LEU A 293 -11.61 3.46 -20.10
C LEU A 293 -11.96 4.17 -18.80
N ILE A 294 -13.02 3.71 -18.12
CA ILE A 294 -13.34 4.13 -16.76
C ILE A 294 -13.09 2.96 -15.81
N LEU A 295 -12.35 3.23 -14.72
CA LEU A 295 -12.03 2.27 -13.69
C LEU A 295 -12.70 2.67 -12.37
N LEU A 296 -13.53 1.77 -11.82
CA LEU A 296 -14.07 1.87 -10.48
C LEU A 296 -13.22 0.99 -9.56
N PRO A 297 -12.41 1.58 -8.68
CA PRO A 297 -11.50 0.83 -7.82
C PRO A 297 -12.21 0.14 -6.65
N GLY A 298 -11.42 -0.64 -5.90
CA GLY A 298 -11.82 -1.13 -4.59
C GLY A 298 -12.01 0.00 -3.59
N THR A 299 -12.90 -0.23 -2.63
CA THR A 299 -13.16 0.70 -1.55
C THR A 299 -13.42 -0.03 -0.23
N LYS A 300 -13.14 0.64 0.88
CA LYS A 300 -13.41 0.12 2.21
C LYS A 300 -14.86 0.36 2.66
N ASN A 301 -15.60 1.24 2.00
CA ASN A 301 -17.01 1.51 2.28
C ASN A 301 -17.79 1.72 0.99
N THR A 302 -18.25 0.61 0.40
CA THR A 302 -18.93 0.58 -0.90
C THR A 302 -20.21 1.42 -0.91
N VAL A 303 -20.95 1.38 0.18
CA VAL A 303 -22.24 2.04 0.32
C VAL A 303 -22.09 3.57 0.36
N ASP A 304 -21.22 4.09 1.24
CA ASP A 304 -21.04 5.53 1.39
C ASP A 304 -20.33 6.12 0.15
N ASP A 305 -19.41 5.38 -0.48
CA ASP A 305 -18.75 5.82 -1.70
C ASP A 305 -19.70 5.84 -2.90
N LEU A 306 -20.66 4.92 -3.00
CA LEU A 306 -21.73 5.01 -4.01
C LEU A 306 -22.62 6.24 -3.79
N LEU A 307 -22.97 6.56 -2.55
CA LEU A 307 -23.72 7.78 -2.24
C LEU A 307 -22.92 9.04 -2.58
N TRP A 308 -21.62 9.03 -2.34
CA TRP A 308 -20.72 10.11 -2.73
C TRP A 308 -20.65 10.29 -4.26
N LEU A 309 -20.57 9.20 -5.05
CA LEU A 309 -20.61 9.25 -6.51
C LEU A 309 -21.89 9.94 -7.04
N ARG A 310 -23.01 9.73 -6.36
CA ARG A 310 -24.28 10.40 -6.67
C ARG A 310 -24.24 11.89 -6.37
N GLN A 311 -23.74 12.22 -5.17
CA GLN A 311 -23.68 13.61 -4.70
C GLN A 311 -22.76 14.49 -5.54
N CYS A 312 -21.62 13.97 -5.98
CA CYS A 312 -20.66 14.73 -6.81
C CYS A 312 -20.96 14.66 -8.33
N GLY A 313 -22.03 13.98 -8.74
CA GLY A 313 -22.50 13.89 -10.11
C GLY A 313 -21.70 12.92 -11.00
N LEU A 314 -20.72 12.20 -10.47
CA LEU A 314 -19.92 11.21 -11.19
C LEU A 314 -20.76 10.03 -11.68
N GLU A 315 -21.78 9.58 -10.91
CA GLU A 315 -22.71 8.53 -11.33
C GLU A 315 -23.36 8.89 -12.68
N THR A 316 -23.95 10.08 -12.78
CA THR A 316 -24.62 10.54 -14.01
C THR A 316 -23.66 10.63 -15.20
N ALA A 317 -22.45 11.15 -14.98
CA ALA A 317 -21.43 11.26 -16.01
C ALA A 317 -20.97 9.89 -16.50
N LEU A 318 -20.70 8.95 -15.57
CA LEU A 318 -20.30 7.58 -15.86
C LEU A 318 -21.39 6.85 -16.66
N LEU A 319 -22.64 6.87 -16.20
CA LEU A 319 -23.76 6.21 -16.88
C LEU A 319 -23.95 6.74 -18.30
N LYS A 320 -23.80 8.04 -18.51
CA LYS A 320 -23.87 8.67 -19.83
C LYS A 320 -22.74 8.20 -20.76
N LEU A 321 -21.52 8.02 -20.24
CA LEU A 321 -20.37 7.52 -21.01
C LEU A 321 -20.51 6.03 -21.30
N ALA A 322 -20.92 5.22 -20.32
CA ALA A 322 -21.20 3.80 -20.50
C ALA A 322 -22.27 3.55 -21.57
N ALA A 323 -23.36 4.33 -21.56
CA ALA A 323 -24.41 4.27 -22.59
C ALA A 323 -23.89 4.65 -23.99
N LYS A 324 -22.82 5.42 -24.12
CA LYS A 324 -22.15 5.73 -25.40
C LYS A 324 -21.12 4.67 -25.79
N GLY A 325 -20.96 3.61 -25.00
CA GLY A 325 -20.05 2.50 -25.27
C GLY A 325 -18.64 2.67 -24.70
N THR A 326 -18.39 3.68 -23.83
CA THR A 326 -17.12 3.75 -23.10
C THR A 326 -16.99 2.54 -22.20
N PRO A 327 -15.88 1.78 -22.24
CA PRO A 327 -15.63 0.66 -21.36
C PRO A 327 -15.57 1.06 -19.88
N VAL A 328 -16.12 0.18 -19.03
CA VAL A 328 -16.10 0.34 -17.58
C VAL A 328 -15.60 -0.96 -16.93
N LEU A 329 -14.62 -0.88 -16.06
CA LEU A 329 -14.14 -2.01 -15.26
C LEU A 329 -14.25 -1.67 -13.78
N GLY A 330 -14.98 -2.47 -13.02
CA GLY A 330 -15.08 -2.37 -11.56
C GLY A 330 -14.30 -3.47 -10.87
N VAL A 331 -13.52 -3.10 -9.85
CA VAL A 331 -12.76 -4.02 -9.02
C VAL A 331 -13.32 -4.00 -7.60
N CYS A 332 -13.63 -5.16 -7.03
CA CYS A 332 -14.07 -5.34 -5.65
C CYS A 332 -15.30 -4.45 -5.31
N GLY A 333 -15.16 -3.42 -4.47
CA GLY A 333 -16.24 -2.47 -4.20
C GLY A 333 -16.76 -1.77 -5.46
N GLY A 334 -15.89 -1.45 -6.40
CA GLY A 334 -16.28 -0.92 -7.71
C GLY A 334 -17.13 -1.91 -8.52
N TYR A 335 -16.82 -3.20 -8.48
CA TYR A 335 -17.65 -4.25 -9.08
C TYR A 335 -19.04 -4.30 -8.41
N GLN A 336 -19.08 -4.28 -7.08
CA GLN A 336 -20.33 -4.27 -6.33
C GLN A 336 -21.23 -3.07 -6.73
N MET A 337 -20.64 -1.87 -6.85
CA MET A 337 -21.36 -0.66 -7.27
C MET A 337 -21.97 -0.76 -8.67
N LEU A 338 -21.33 -1.50 -9.60
CA LEU A 338 -21.84 -1.70 -10.96
C LEU A 338 -23.14 -2.50 -11.03
N GLY A 339 -23.47 -3.25 -9.97
CA GLY A 339 -24.66 -4.09 -9.87
C GLY A 339 -25.98 -3.32 -9.81
N GLN A 340 -27.07 -4.08 -9.72
CA GLN A 340 -28.42 -3.57 -9.59
C GLN A 340 -28.77 -3.17 -8.15
N THR A 341 -28.29 -3.96 -7.15
CA THR A 341 -28.65 -3.79 -5.75
C THR A 341 -27.45 -4.06 -4.83
N LEU A 342 -27.28 -3.19 -3.86
CA LEU A 342 -26.40 -3.34 -2.70
C LEU A 342 -27.27 -3.47 -1.46
N ASP A 343 -27.27 -4.64 -0.84
CA ASP A 343 -28.08 -4.98 0.33
C ASP A 343 -27.21 -5.05 1.57
N ASP A 344 -27.26 -3.99 2.38
CA ASP A 344 -26.58 -3.88 3.68
C ASP A 344 -27.65 -3.82 4.80
N SER A 345 -28.65 -4.71 4.72
CA SER A 345 -29.74 -4.78 5.69
C SER A 345 -29.30 -5.11 7.12
N GLU A 346 -28.11 -5.67 7.29
CA GLU A 346 -27.47 -5.92 8.59
C GLU A 346 -26.56 -4.77 9.06
N GLY A 347 -26.28 -3.78 8.20
CA GLY A 347 -25.36 -2.70 8.50
C GLY A 347 -23.90 -3.15 8.61
N SER A 348 -23.54 -4.25 7.96
CA SER A 348 -22.20 -4.85 8.05
C SER A 348 -21.13 -4.03 7.35
N GLU A 349 -21.51 -3.28 6.31
CA GLU A 349 -20.61 -2.46 5.50
C GLU A 349 -20.57 -1.01 5.99
N SER A 350 -21.75 -0.37 6.09
CA SER A 350 -21.86 1.07 6.38
C SER A 350 -22.10 1.39 7.86
N GLY A 351 -22.27 0.38 8.71
CA GLY A 351 -22.63 0.54 10.13
C GLY A 351 -24.10 0.87 10.38
N ARG A 352 -24.94 0.91 9.34
CA ARG A 352 -26.39 1.17 9.41
C ARG A 352 -27.17 0.33 8.40
N PRO A 353 -28.27 -0.31 8.79
CA PRO A 353 -29.11 -1.10 7.88
C PRO A 353 -29.64 -0.27 6.73
N GLN A 354 -29.34 -0.66 5.50
CA GLN A 354 -29.88 -0.02 4.29
C GLN A 354 -29.76 -0.92 3.06
N THR A 355 -30.59 -0.65 2.06
CA THR A 355 -30.50 -1.27 0.75
C THR A 355 -30.51 -0.17 -0.30
N LEU A 356 -29.54 -0.19 -1.21
CA LEU A 356 -29.38 0.81 -2.23
C LEU A 356 -29.49 0.19 -3.63
N ARG A 357 -30.00 0.98 -4.57
CA ARG A 357 -29.86 0.67 -5.98
C ARG A 357 -28.41 0.94 -6.36
N GLY A 358 -27.75 -0.03 -7.02
CA GLY A 358 -26.45 0.17 -7.64
C GLY A 358 -26.52 1.01 -8.92
N LEU A 359 -25.44 1.00 -9.70
CA LEU A 359 -25.37 1.71 -11.00
C LEU A 359 -26.18 1.01 -12.10
N GLY A 360 -26.56 -0.26 -11.91
CA GLY A 360 -27.41 -1.03 -12.81
C GLY A 360 -26.76 -1.37 -14.16
N LEU A 361 -25.43 -1.36 -14.22
CA LEU A 361 -24.67 -1.68 -15.44
C LEU A 361 -24.37 -3.17 -15.60
N LEU A 362 -24.42 -3.92 -14.49
CA LEU A 362 -24.26 -5.38 -14.47
C LEU A 362 -25.50 -6.04 -13.86
N PRO A 363 -25.91 -7.24 -14.31
CA PRO A 363 -27.04 -7.99 -13.76
C PRO A 363 -26.58 -8.73 -12.49
N THR A 364 -26.20 -7.96 -11.47
CA THR A 364 -25.66 -8.51 -10.21
C THR A 364 -26.38 -7.90 -9.02
N ARG A 365 -26.44 -8.68 -7.93
CA ARG A 365 -26.94 -8.25 -6.63
C ARG A 365 -25.91 -8.63 -5.56
N THR A 366 -25.50 -7.67 -4.74
CA THR A 366 -24.56 -7.89 -3.64
C THR A 366 -25.30 -7.81 -2.30
N VAL A 367 -25.10 -8.81 -1.43
CA VAL A 367 -25.56 -8.84 -0.04
C VAL A 367 -24.33 -8.78 0.85
N PHE A 368 -24.24 -7.74 1.69
CA PHE A 368 -23.13 -7.59 2.65
C PHE A 368 -23.37 -8.44 3.90
N SER A 369 -22.31 -9.02 4.41
CA SER A 369 -22.29 -9.79 5.65
C SER A 369 -20.98 -9.57 6.39
N GLN A 370 -20.90 -9.99 7.65
CA GLN A 370 -19.66 -9.90 8.42
C GLN A 370 -18.58 -10.91 7.95
N HIS A 371 -18.97 -11.87 7.11
CA HIS A 371 -18.01 -12.85 6.57
C HIS A 371 -17.11 -12.20 5.52
N LYS A 372 -15.80 -12.25 5.75
CA LYS A 372 -14.78 -11.73 4.83
C LYS A 372 -14.13 -12.88 4.07
N ARG A 373 -14.22 -12.84 2.74
CA ARG A 373 -13.46 -13.76 1.88
C ARG A 373 -12.03 -13.21 1.71
N ARG A 374 -11.06 -14.10 1.89
CA ARG A 374 -9.63 -13.83 1.67
C ARG A 374 -9.01 -15.08 1.06
N ALA A 375 -8.43 -14.96 -0.12
CA ALA A 375 -7.75 -16.07 -0.77
C ALA A 375 -6.78 -15.56 -1.84
N GLN A 376 -5.62 -16.18 -1.97
CA GLN A 376 -4.86 -16.11 -3.22
C GLN A 376 -5.47 -17.08 -4.22
N VAL A 377 -5.61 -16.64 -5.46
CA VAL A 377 -6.30 -17.40 -6.49
C VAL A 377 -5.56 -17.31 -7.82
N ARG A 378 -5.72 -18.37 -8.62
CA ARG A 378 -5.41 -18.34 -10.04
C ARG A 378 -6.71 -18.35 -10.82
N ALA A 379 -6.78 -17.59 -11.89
CA ALA A 379 -7.95 -17.54 -12.75
C ALA A 379 -7.54 -17.33 -14.21
N VAL A 380 -8.41 -17.74 -15.12
CA VAL A 380 -8.25 -17.43 -16.53
C VAL A 380 -9.44 -16.58 -16.96
N VAL A 381 -9.16 -15.41 -17.56
CA VAL A 381 -10.22 -14.55 -18.10
C VAL A 381 -10.94 -15.28 -19.22
N THR A 382 -12.26 -15.38 -19.12
CA THR A 382 -13.12 -15.98 -20.14
C THR A 382 -13.89 -14.94 -20.96
N ALA A 383 -13.96 -13.73 -20.44
CA ALA A 383 -14.66 -12.62 -21.08
C ALA A 383 -13.94 -12.13 -22.33
N ALA A 384 -14.64 -12.05 -23.46
CA ALA A 384 -14.16 -11.30 -24.61
C ALA A 384 -14.12 -9.79 -24.25
N PRO A 385 -13.09 -9.03 -24.68
CA PRO A 385 -12.06 -9.42 -25.66
C PRO A 385 -10.74 -9.91 -25.00
N PHE A 386 -10.73 -10.26 -23.70
CA PHE A 386 -9.53 -10.58 -22.92
C PHE A 386 -9.37 -12.07 -22.66
N ALA A 387 -10.22 -12.91 -23.29
CA ALA A 387 -10.22 -14.36 -23.07
C ALA A 387 -8.83 -14.98 -23.27
N GLY A 388 -8.44 -15.83 -22.32
CA GLY A 388 -7.14 -16.50 -22.29
C GLY A 388 -6.07 -15.80 -21.46
N ALA A 389 -6.31 -14.59 -20.93
CA ALA A 389 -5.38 -13.95 -20.01
C ALA A 389 -5.35 -14.73 -18.68
N GLU A 390 -4.17 -15.22 -18.30
CA GLU A 390 -3.93 -15.92 -17.04
C GLU A 390 -3.63 -14.90 -15.93
N LEU A 391 -4.25 -15.08 -14.79
CA LEU A 391 -4.15 -14.19 -13.64
C LEU A 391 -3.65 -14.94 -12.41
N GLU A 392 -2.67 -14.37 -11.73
CA GLU A 392 -2.34 -14.65 -10.34
C GLU A 392 -2.84 -13.46 -9.52
N ALA A 393 -3.81 -13.67 -8.66
CA ALA A 393 -4.56 -12.60 -8.03
C ALA A 393 -4.94 -12.98 -6.59
N TYR A 394 -5.55 -12.05 -5.87
CA TYR A 394 -6.14 -12.35 -4.57
C TYR A 394 -7.52 -11.71 -4.44
N GLU A 395 -8.36 -12.33 -3.62
CA GLU A 395 -9.67 -11.80 -3.23
C GLU A 395 -9.60 -11.32 -1.78
N ILE A 396 -10.17 -10.14 -1.54
CA ILE A 396 -10.33 -9.60 -0.19
C ILE A 396 -11.57 -8.72 -0.14
N HIS A 397 -12.71 -9.28 0.22
CA HIS A 397 -13.96 -8.54 0.23
C HIS A 397 -14.95 -9.07 1.28
N THR A 398 -15.88 -8.21 1.68
CA THR A 398 -17.12 -8.55 2.36
C THR A 398 -18.24 -8.59 1.33
N GLY A 399 -19.32 -9.30 1.64
CA GLY A 399 -20.45 -9.45 0.74
C GLY A 399 -20.31 -10.57 -0.28
N VAL A 400 -21.45 -11.10 -0.66
CA VAL A 400 -21.61 -12.13 -1.67
C VAL A 400 -22.40 -11.54 -2.84
N THR A 401 -21.86 -11.68 -4.05
CA THR A 401 -22.51 -11.19 -5.27
C THR A 401 -23.07 -12.35 -6.09
N GLU A 402 -24.38 -12.31 -6.31
CA GLU A 402 -25.07 -13.18 -7.27
C GLU A 402 -25.03 -12.49 -8.66
N ALA A 403 -24.60 -13.22 -9.67
CA ALA A 403 -24.45 -12.72 -11.04
C ALA A 403 -25.19 -13.60 -12.04
N GLU A 404 -26.10 -12.99 -12.81
CA GLU A 404 -26.85 -13.65 -13.90
C GLU A 404 -26.15 -13.53 -15.28
N GLY A 405 -25.10 -12.69 -15.36
CA GLY A 405 -24.35 -12.44 -16.61
C GLY A 405 -23.26 -13.49 -16.90
N GLU A 406 -22.51 -13.27 -17.98
CA GLU A 406 -21.30 -14.06 -18.28
C GLU A 406 -20.22 -13.79 -17.24
N PRO A 407 -19.44 -14.80 -16.81
CA PRO A 407 -18.34 -14.59 -15.88
C PRO A 407 -17.21 -13.80 -16.54
N PHE A 408 -16.53 -12.95 -15.76
CA PHE A 408 -15.32 -12.28 -16.21
C PHE A 408 -14.17 -13.29 -16.35
N ALA A 409 -14.01 -14.16 -15.36
CA ALA A 409 -12.97 -15.19 -15.32
C ALA A 409 -13.52 -16.51 -14.76
N ARG A 410 -12.68 -17.55 -14.83
CA ARG A 410 -12.93 -18.83 -14.16
C ARG A 410 -11.72 -19.28 -13.37
N TYR A 411 -12.02 -19.90 -12.22
CA TYR A 411 -11.03 -20.60 -11.42
C TYR A 411 -10.67 -21.96 -12.03
N PRO A 412 -9.54 -22.58 -11.64
CA PRO A 412 -9.13 -23.89 -12.16
C PRO A 412 -10.13 -25.02 -11.88
N ASP A 413 -10.96 -24.92 -10.84
CA ASP A 413 -12.03 -25.85 -10.50
C ASP A 413 -13.30 -25.64 -11.33
N GLY A 414 -13.31 -24.65 -12.26
CA GLY A 414 -14.43 -24.26 -13.08
C GLY A 414 -15.37 -23.25 -12.44
N GLY A 415 -15.10 -22.82 -11.21
CA GLY A 415 -15.85 -21.78 -10.51
C GLY A 415 -15.92 -20.50 -11.33
N ARG A 416 -17.04 -19.77 -11.20
CA ARG A 416 -17.27 -18.49 -11.91
C ARG A 416 -16.75 -17.34 -11.05
N GLU A 417 -16.12 -16.37 -11.70
CA GLU A 417 -15.64 -15.15 -11.08
C GLU A 417 -16.11 -13.94 -11.89
N GLY A 418 -16.61 -12.90 -11.16
CA GLY A 418 -17.01 -11.64 -11.75
C GLY A 418 -18.24 -11.73 -12.65
N CYS A 419 -18.48 -10.65 -13.40
CA CYS A 419 -19.60 -10.53 -14.33
C CYS A 419 -19.26 -9.60 -15.47
N VAL A 420 -19.83 -9.88 -16.66
CA VAL A 420 -19.65 -9.06 -17.86
C VAL A 420 -21.00 -8.81 -18.53
N GLN A 421 -21.19 -7.56 -18.97
CA GLN A 421 -22.31 -7.17 -19.83
C GLN A 421 -21.85 -6.11 -20.84
N GLY A 422 -21.76 -6.48 -22.11
CA GLY A 422 -21.28 -5.59 -23.17
C GLY A 422 -19.84 -5.12 -22.90
N ASN A 423 -19.64 -3.81 -22.74
CA ASN A 423 -18.33 -3.20 -22.42
C ASN A 423 -18.15 -2.92 -20.92
N VAL A 424 -18.95 -3.54 -20.06
CA VAL A 424 -18.86 -3.39 -18.61
C VAL A 424 -18.37 -4.69 -18.01
N PHE A 425 -17.33 -4.60 -17.22
CA PHE A 425 -16.62 -5.71 -16.61
C PHE A 425 -16.58 -5.50 -15.10
N GLY A 426 -16.79 -6.54 -14.33
CA GLY A 426 -16.69 -6.51 -12.87
C GLY A 426 -15.98 -7.74 -12.34
N THR A 427 -15.09 -7.58 -11.37
CA THR A 427 -14.29 -8.64 -10.78
C THR A 427 -13.97 -8.37 -9.32
N TYR A 428 -13.79 -9.43 -8.50
CA TYR A 428 -13.26 -9.34 -7.15
C TYR A 428 -11.75 -9.45 -7.08
N LEU A 429 -11.10 -9.75 -8.21
CA LEU A 429 -9.67 -10.03 -8.26
C LEU A 429 -8.85 -8.76 -8.10
N HIS A 430 -7.99 -8.71 -7.07
CA HIS A 430 -6.93 -7.74 -6.89
C HIS A 430 -5.62 -8.27 -7.44
N GLY A 431 -4.72 -7.37 -7.88
CA GLY A 431 -3.48 -7.75 -8.56
C GLY A 431 -3.69 -8.29 -9.98
N LEU A 432 -4.89 -8.10 -10.54
CA LEU A 432 -5.29 -8.65 -11.84
C LEU A 432 -4.43 -8.20 -13.02
N PHE A 433 -3.67 -7.13 -12.87
CA PHE A 433 -2.76 -6.61 -13.90
C PHE A 433 -1.29 -6.99 -13.69
N ASP A 434 -0.95 -7.61 -12.56
CA ASP A 434 0.45 -7.86 -12.15
C ASP A 434 1.18 -8.84 -13.07
N THR A 435 0.48 -9.85 -13.63
CA THR A 435 1.07 -10.78 -14.61
C THR A 435 1.35 -10.13 -15.97
N GLY A 436 0.79 -8.94 -16.24
CA GLY A 436 0.89 -8.24 -17.51
C GLY A 436 -0.04 -8.75 -18.60
N ALA A 437 -0.54 -10.00 -18.54
CA ALA A 437 -1.36 -10.60 -19.58
C ALA A 437 -2.66 -9.81 -19.83
N LEU A 438 -3.38 -9.44 -18.77
CA LEU A 438 -4.59 -8.62 -18.88
C LEU A 438 -4.27 -7.18 -19.28
N THR A 439 -3.16 -6.61 -18.82
CA THR A 439 -2.70 -5.26 -19.18
C THR A 439 -2.50 -5.15 -20.70
N GLU A 440 -1.78 -6.10 -21.29
CA GLU A 440 -1.54 -6.16 -22.73
C GLU A 440 -2.84 -6.37 -23.54
N ALA A 441 -3.69 -7.31 -23.09
CA ALA A 441 -4.96 -7.59 -23.74
C ALA A 441 -5.88 -6.36 -23.74
N LEU A 442 -5.94 -5.65 -22.60
CA LEU A 442 -6.74 -4.43 -22.43
C LEU A 442 -6.21 -3.28 -23.29
N ALA A 443 -4.90 -3.00 -23.22
CA ALA A 443 -4.27 -1.94 -24.01
C ALA A 443 -4.41 -2.20 -25.52
N GLY A 444 -4.15 -3.42 -25.95
CA GLY A 444 -4.33 -3.81 -27.35
C GLY A 444 -5.78 -3.69 -27.84
N TRP A 445 -6.75 -4.02 -26.98
CA TRP A 445 -8.17 -3.84 -27.30
C TRP A 445 -8.55 -2.36 -27.43
N LEU A 446 -8.10 -1.51 -26.48
CA LEU A 446 -8.35 -0.07 -26.55
C LEU A 446 -7.67 0.58 -27.77
N CYS A 447 -6.45 0.14 -28.11
CA CYS A 447 -5.76 0.58 -29.33
C CYS A 447 -6.58 0.27 -30.59
N ARG A 448 -7.08 -0.97 -30.73
CA ARG A 448 -7.95 -1.35 -31.88
C ARG A 448 -9.21 -0.49 -31.95
N ARG A 449 -9.82 -0.17 -30.79
CA ARG A 449 -11.02 0.73 -30.77
C ARG A 449 -10.71 2.15 -31.22
N ARG A 450 -9.47 2.62 -30.99
CA ARG A 450 -9.00 3.96 -31.37
C ARG A 450 -8.29 4.00 -32.73
N GLY A 451 -8.07 2.86 -33.37
CA GLY A 451 -7.29 2.76 -34.61
C GLY A 451 -5.78 3.08 -34.40
N ILE A 452 -5.26 2.78 -33.23
CA ILE A 452 -3.84 2.96 -32.86
C ILE A 452 -3.12 1.63 -33.05
N ASP A 453 -1.91 1.66 -33.64
CA ASP A 453 -1.06 0.49 -33.75
C ASP A 453 -0.34 0.23 -32.41
N PRO A 454 -0.51 -0.93 -31.78
CA PRO A 454 0.15 -1.25 -30.52
C PRO A 454 1.60 -1.72 -30.65
N SER A 455 2.14 -1.86 -31.88
CA SER A 455 3.42 -2.54 -32.17
C SER A 455 4.67 -1.92 -31.51
N ASP A 456 4.59 -0.67 -31.03
CA ASP A 456 5.71 0.05 -30.43
C ASP A 456 5.75 -0.05 -28.90
N ALA A 457 4.89 -0.84 -28.27
CA ALA A 457 4.70 -0.89 -26.82
C ALA A 457 5.08 -2.25 -26.23
N ALA A 458 6.37 -2.51 -26.03
CA ALA A 458 6.79 -3.66 -25.23
C ALA A 458 6.70 -3.34 -23.74
N LEU A 459 5.91 -4.12 -22.96
CA LEU A 459 5.91 -4.06 -21.51
C LEU A 459 7.15 -4.78 -20.94
N ILE A 460 7.75 -4.16 -19.93
CA ILE A 460 8.67 -4.87 -19.03
C ILE A 460 7.77 -5.65 -18.05
N PRO A 461 8.02 -6.96 -17.80
CA PRO A 461 7.28 -7.70 -16.78
C PRO A 461 7.32 -6.96 -15.44
N MET A 462 6.18 -6.89 -14.73
CA MET A 462 6.08 -6.09 -13.50
C MET A 462 7.06 -6.53 -12.41
N GLU A 463 7.34 -7.82 -12.30
CA GLU A 463 8.35 -8.35 -11.38
C GLU A 463 9.74 -7.77 -11.67
N GLU A 464 10.14 -7.77 -12.95
CA GLU A 464 11.41 -7.20 -13.39
C GLU A 464 11.44 -5.68 -13.18
N TYR A 465 10.33 -4.99 -13.49
CA TYR A 465 10.22 -3.56 -13.25
C TYR A 465 10.36 -3.22 -11.76
N ARG A 466 9.64 -3.92 -10.87
CA ARG A 466 9.76 -3.74 -9.42
C ARG A 466 11.19 -3.99 -8.95
N ARG A 467 11.82 -5.07 -9.42
CA ARG A 467 13.23 -5.38 -9.10
C ARG A 467 14.14 -4.23 -9.45
N GLN A 468 14.04 -3.67 -10.65
CA GLN A 468 14.84 -2.52 -11.09
C GLN A 468 14.58 -1.29 -10.21
N GLN A 469 13.33 -1.04 -9.78
CA GLN A 469 13.03 0.08 -8.88
C GLN A 469 13.60 -0.13 -7.48
N PHE A 470 13.58 -1.36 -6.96
CA PHE A 470 14.22 -1.68 -5.68
C PHE A 470 15.74 -1.57 -5.74
N ASP A 471 16.36 -2.01 -6.82
CA ASP A 471 17.81 -1.86 -7.01
C ASP A 471 18.20 -0.37 -7.09
N LYS A 472 17.48 0.41 -7.86
CA LYS A 472 17.67 1.87 -7.94
C LYS A 472 17.49 2.57 -6.58
N LEU A 473 16.52 2.15 -5.78
CA LEU A 473 16.31 2.66 -4.42
C LEU A 473 17.49 2.28 -3.53
N ALA A 474 17.91 1.03 -3.53
CA ALA A 474 19.02 0.52 -2.74
C ALA A 474 20.34 1.22 -3.08
N ASP A 475 20.65 1.35 -4.37
CA ASP A 475 21.86 2.03 -4.85
C ASP A 475 21.88 3.49 -4.37
N GLY A 476 20.75 4.21 -4.51
CA GLY A 476 20.65 5.60 -4.09
C GLY A 476 20.80 5.79 -2.57
N VAL A 477 20.24 4.89 -1.77
CA VAL A 477 20.34 4.93 -0.30
C VAL A 477 21.74 4.47 0.14
N ARG A 478 22.29 3.41 -0.44
CA ARG A 478 23.64 2.90 -0.13
C ARG A 478 24.72 3.96 -0.39
N ALA A 479 24.57 4.73 -1.46
CA ALA A 479 25.51 5.82 -1.78
C ALA A 479 25.41 7.02 -0.84
N ALA A 480 24.28 7.17 -0.13
CA ALA A 480 23.96 8.33 0.70
C ALA A 480 24.11 8.08 2.21
N LEU A 481 24.06 6.82 2.65
CA LEU A 481 24.23 6.43 4.04
C LEU A 481 25.64 5.92 4.33
N ASP A 482 26.15 6.24 5.49
CA ASP A 482 27.31 5.55 6.08
C ASP A 482 26.89 4.13 6.50
N MET A 483 27.04 3.19 5.56
CA MET A 483 26.62 1.80 5.78
C MET A 483 27.48 1.12 6.85
N ASP A 484 28.73 1.53 7.03
CA ASP A 484 29.60 0.97 8.07
C ASP A 484 29.08 1.36 9.46
N ALA A 485 28.59 2.61 9.62
CA ALA A 485 27.90 3.05 10.83
C ALA A 485 26.58 2.30 11.05
N VAL A 486 25.83 1.99 9.99
CA VAL A 486 24.58 1.20 10.08
C VAL A 486 24.88 -0.22 10.55
N TYR A 487 25.86 -0.91 9.96
CA TYR A 487 26.28 -2.24 10.40
C TYR A 487 26.82 -2.25 11.83
N ALA A 488 27.67 -1.28 12.16
CA ALA A 488 28.20 -1.12 13.54
C ALA A 488 27.09 -0.89 14.57
N ALA A 489 26.04 -0.12 14.23
CA ALA A 489 24.89 0.09 15.10
C ALA A 489 24.17 -1.22 15.44
N MET A 490 24.12 -2.18 14.52
CA MET A 490 23.57 -3.52 14.73
C MET A 490 24.55 -4.48 15.43
N GLY A 491 25.79 -4.05 15.68
CA GLY A 491 26.85 -4.94 16.19
C GLY A 491 27.26 -5.99 15.17
N MET A 492 27.31 -5.61 13.90
CA MET A 492 27.76 -6.42 12.74
C MET A 492 28.95 -5.77 12.06
N GLU A 493 29.78 -6.56 11.43
CA GLU A 493 30.76 -6.09 10.46
C GLU A 493 30.18 -6.19 9.05
N LYS A 494 30.54 -5.25 8.19
CA LYS A 494 30.14 -5.30 6.78
C LYS A 494 30.91 -6.40 6.07
N HIS A 495 30.23 -7.30 5.41
CA HIS A 495 30.80 -8.40 4.62
C HIS A 495 31.24 -7.97 3.25
#